data_f4a62bc3aa52f57ad92d8f3c2280a1e9
#
_entry.id   f4a62bc3aa52f57ad92d8f3c2280a1e9
#
_cell.length_a   1.000
_cell.length_b   1.000
_cell.length_c   1.000
_cell.angle_alpha   90.00
_cell.angle_beta   90.00
_cell.angle_gamma   90.00
#
_symmetry.space_group_name_H-M   'P 1'
#
loop_
_entity.id
_entity.type
_entity.pdbx_description
1 polymer ?
#
loop_
_entity_poly.entity_id
_entity_poly.type
_entity_poly.pdbx_seq_one_letter_code
_entity_poly.pdbx_strand_id
1 'polypeptide(L)'
;MKFSDYLFNPAIRVISVLLGILVGGGTALFTGWTVGAFVGAVTVLVSAFVYPTVAYVRDLPYIRIKRKLPQPFLFDVRVSIVVKNGVVEGFFILTDSSMYFLAINEETHSLELSREDVKAVRKGENYSLHIFLNDTQLIRVRTPACEEIFKILAEKGWC
;
A
#
# COMPACT_ATOMS: atom_id res chain seq x y z
N MET A 1 3.83 -5.96 -9.24
CA MET A 1 2.52 -6.49 -8.81
C MET A 1 1.72 -6.90 -10.04
N LYS A 2 1.22 -8.14 -10.06
CA LYS A 2 0.34 -8.66 -11.10
C LYS A 2 -1.07 -8.74 -10.53
N PHE A 3 -2.08 -8.82 -11.37
CA PHE A 3 -3.48 -9.00 -10.91
C PHE A 3 -3.64 -10.25 -10.02
N SER A 4 -2.89 -11.31 -10.33
CA SER A 4 -2.85 -12.53 -9.51
C SER A 4 -2.50 -12.27 -8.04
N ASP A 5 -1.62 -11.29 -7.75
CA ASP A 5 -1.17 -10.99 -6.39
C ASP A 5 -2.33 -10.43 -5.54
N TYR A 6 -3.28 -9.73 -6.18
CA TYR A 6 -4.51 -9.26 -5.53
C TYR A 6 -5.53 -10.38 -5.36
N LEU A 7 -5.72 -11.20 -6.39
CA LEU A 7 -6.69 -12.30 -6.40
C LEU A 7 -6.35 -13.36 -5.32
N PHE A 8 -5.06 -13.61 -5.11
CA PHE A 8 -4.58 -14.60 -4.14
C PHE A 8 -4.26 -14.03 -2.76
N ASN A 9 -4.60 -12.76 -2.49
CA ASN A 9 -4.40 -12.14 -1.19
C ASN A 9 -5.26 -12.86 -0.11
N PRO A 10 -4.64 -13.44 0.93
CA PRO A 10 -5.35 -14.21 1.95
C PRO A 10 -6.36 -13.36 2.73
N ALA A 11 -6.07 -12.09 2.98
CA ALA A 11 -6.97 -11.18 3.68
C ALA A 11 -8.28 -10.97 2.90
N ILE A 12 -8.21 -10.82 1.58
CA ILE A 12 -9.41 -10.67 0.73
C ILE A 12 -10.26 -11.93 0.78
N ARG A 13 -9.63 -13.10 0.75
CA ARG A 13 -10.36 -14.38 0.83
C ARG A 13 -11.09 -14.53 2.16
N VAL A 14 -10.43 -14.22 3.27
CA VAL A 14 -11.04 -14.28 4.60
C VAL A 14 -12.24 -13.32 4.69
N ILE A 15 -12.08 -12.07 4.24
CA ILE A 15 -13.16 -11.08 4.24
C ILE A 15 -14.34 -11.55 3.37
N SER A 16 -14.07 -12.11 2.19
CA SER A 16 -15.13 -12.64 1.29
C SER A 16 -15.91 -13.77 1.94
N VAL A 17 -15.23 -14.70 2.62
CA VAL A 17 -15.89 -15.82 3.33
C VAL A 17 -16.73 -15.30 4.48
N LEU A 18 -16.22 -14.38 5.29
CA LEU A 18 -16.95 -13.78 6.40
C LEU A 18 -18.21 -13.05 5.94
N LEU A 19 -18.11 -12.28 4.84
CA LEU A 19 -19.26 -11.63 4.21
C LEU A 19 -20.31 -12.66 3.73
N GLY A 20 -19.86 -13.73 3.08
CA GLY A 20 -20.76 -14.79 2.63
C GLY A 20 -21.51 -15.47 3.78
N ILE A 21 -20.82 -15.74 4.88
CA ILE A 21 -21.45 -16.33 6.08
C ILE A 21 -22.47 -15.35 6.68
N LEU A 22 -22.14 -14.09 6.78
CA LEU A 22 -22.99 -13.05 7.38
C LEU A 22 -24.26 -12.82 6.54
N VAL A 23 -24.09 -12.64 5.22
CA VAL A 23 -25.21 -12.40 4.31
C VAL A 23 -26.06 -13.68 4.13
N GLY A 24 -25.41 -14.83 3.94
CA GLY A 24 -26.10 -16.10 3.80
C GLY A 24 -26.85 -16.53 5.06
N GLY A 25 -26.23 -16.37 6.23
CA GLY A 25 -26.86 -16.65 7.52
C GLY A 25 -28.03 -15.71 7.80
N GLY A 26 -27.86 -14.41 7.55
CA GLY A 26 -28.95 -13.43 7.66
C GLY A 26 -30.14 -13.78 6.73
N THR A 27 -29.87 -14.14 5.48
CA THR A 27 -30.90 -14.53 4.52
C THR A 27 -31.60 -15.84 4.93
N ALA A 28 -30.84 -16.81 5.46
CA ALA A 28 -31.39 -18.08 5.90
C ALA A 28 -32.46 -17.95 7.01
N LEU A 29 -32.33 -16.94 7.86
CA LEU A 29 -33.31 -16.65 8.93
C LEU A 29 -34.70 -16.28 8.37
N PHE A 30 -34.75 -15.68 7.19
CA PHE A 30 -36.00 -15.20 6.59
C PHE A 30 -36.53 -16.10 5.48
N THR A 31 -35.65 -16.79 4.76
CA THR A 31 -36.02 -17.51 3.53
C THR A 31 -35.72 -19.03 3.57
N GLY A 32 -35.09 -19.47 4.66
CA GLY A 32 -34.69 -20.87 4.81
C GLY A 32 -33.25 -21.17 4.40
N TRP A 33 -32.73 -22.30 4.86
CA TRP A 33 -31.29 -22.64 4.77
C TRP A 33 -30.78 -22.82 3.34
N THR A 34 -31.56 -23.35 2.44
CA THR A 34 -31.15 -23.58 1.03
C THR A 34 -30.91 -22.27 0.30
N VAL A 35 -31.84 -21.32 0.46
CA VAL A 35 -31.70 -19.98 -0.15
C VAL A 35 -30.57 -19.22 0.49
N GLY A 36 -30.44 -19.25 1.82
CA GLY A 36 -29.35 -18.62 2.55
C GLY A 36 -27.97 -19.15 2.12
N ALA A 37 -27.82 -20.46 1.98
CA ALA A 37 -26.57 -21.07 1.53
C ALA A 37 -26.21 -20.64 0.11
N PHE A 38 -27.18 -20.59 -0.80
CA PHE A 38 -26.97 -20.15 -2.18
C PHE A 38 -26.56 -18.67 -2.23
N VAL A 39 -27.26 -17.79 -1.54
CA VAL A 39 -26.94 -16.36 -1.46
C VAL A 39 -25.56 -16.14 -0.84
N GLY A 40 -25.23 -16.88 0.21
CA GLY A 40 -23.91 -16.83 0.83
C GLY A 40 -22.80 -17.23 -0.13
N ALA A 41 -22.96 -18.32 -0.86
CA ALA A 41 -21.99 -18.78 -1.85
C ALA A 41 -21.80 -17.77 -3.00
N VAL A 42 -22.87 -17.18 -3.52
CA VAL A 42 -22.81 -16.14 -4.54
C VAL A 42 -22.09 -14.91 -3.99
N THR A 43 -22.36 -14.51 -2.75
CA THR A 43 -21.68 -13.36 -2.10
C THR A 43 -20.19 -13.60 -1.97
N VAL A 44 -19.76 -14.81 -1.59
CA VAL A 44 -18.32 -15.16 -1.54
C VAL A 44 -17.69 -15.02 -2.92
N LEU A 45 -18.30 -15.61 -3.94
CA LEU A 45 -17.75 -15.56 -5.31
C LEU A 45 -17.65 -14.12 -5.82
N VAL A 46 -18.72 -13.34 -5.71
CA VAL A 46 -18.76 -11.96 -6.19
C VAL A 46 -17.72 -11.11 -5.45
N SER A 47 -17.66 -11.19 -4.12
CA SER A 47 -16.72 -10.39 -3.33
C SER A 47 -15.27 -10.80 -3.59
N ALA A 48 -14.98 -12.09 -3.78
CA ALA A 48 -13.64 -12.59 -4.10
C ALA A 48 -13.10 -12.08 -5.45
N PHE A 49 -13.96 -11.63 -6.37
CA PHE A 49 -13.54 -11.02 -7.63
C PHE A 49 -13.63 -9.49 -7.60
N VAL A 50 -14.66 -8.93 -7.01
CA VAL A 50 -14.87 -7.47 -6.99
C VAL A 50 -13.78 -6.76 -6.19
N TYR A 51 -13.47 -7.21 -4.98
CA TYR A 51 -12.44 -6.54 -4.16
C TYR A 51 -11.06 -6.50 -4.81
N PRO A 52 -10.48 -7.63 -5.30
CA PRO A 52 -9.17 -7.58 -5.95
C PRO A 52 -9.20 -6.75 -7.23
N THR A 53 -10.31 -6.75 -7.99
CA THR A 53 -10.44 -5.95 -9.20
C THR A 53 -10.43 -4.45 -8.87
N VAL A 54 -11.20 -4.02 -7.88
CA VAL A 54 -11.23 -2.61 -7.44
C VAL A 54 -9.87 -2.19 -6.91
N ALA A 55 -9.23 -3.02 -6.07
CA ALA A 55 -7.89 -2.74 -5.54
C ALA A 55 -6.86 -2.62 -6.67
N TYR A 56 -6.87 -3.55 -7.63
CA TYR A 56 -5.98 -3.52 -8.78
C TYR A 56 -6.18 -2.29 -9.66
N VAL A 57 -7.44 -1.94 -9.97
CA VAL A 57 -7.76 -0.75 -10.78
C VAL A 57 -7.29 0.53 -10.08
N ARG A 58 -7.51 0.63 -8.78
CA ARG A 58 -7.02 1.77 -7.97
C ARG A 58 -5.51 1.91 -8.03
N ASP A 59 -4.80 0.79 -8.00
CA ASP A 59 -3.33 0.79 -7.97
C ASP A 59 -2.71 0.79 -9.38
N LEU A 60 -3.51 0.78 -10.47
CA LEU A 60 -3.01 0.82 -11.85
C LEU A 60 -2.09 2.01 -12.17
N PRO A 61 -2.39 3.25 -11.75
CA PRO A 61 -1.50 4.38 -11.99
C PRO A 61 -0.11 4.13 -11.39
N TYR A 62 -0.07 3.68 -10.13
CA TYR A 62 1.16 3.30 -9.45
C TYR A 62 1.92 2.21 -10.20
N ILE A 63 1.25 1.12 -10.62
CA ILE A 63 1.88 0.01 -11.35
C ILE A 63 2.52 0.48 -12.66
N ARG A 64 1.85 1.43 -13.36
CA ARG A 64 2.37 2.01 -14.61
C ARG A 64 3.62 2.84 -14.37
N ILE A 65 3.61 3.71 -13.35
CA ILE A 65 4.76 4.55 -13.00
C ILE A 65 5.93 3.68 -12.54
N LYS A 66 5.66 2.72 -11.64
CA LYS A 66 6.68 1.80 -11.12
C LYS A 66 7.44 1.06 -12.23
N ARG A 67 6.75 0.67 -13.32
CA ARG A 67 7.41 -0.01 -14.45
C ARG A 67 8.42 0.86 -15.20
N LYS A 68 8.34 2.18 -15.05
CA LYS A 68 9.25 3.14 -15.68
C LYS A 68 10.45 3.50 -14.80
N LEU A 69 10.39 3.14 -13.52
CA LEU A 69 11.48 3.43 -12.58
C LEU A 69 12.64 2.45 -12.77
N PRO A 70 13.88 2.89 -12.47
CA PRO A 70 15.06 2.03 -12.53
C PRO A 70 14.95 0.86 -11.55
N GLN A 71 15.31 -0.32 -12.00
CA GLN A 71 15.38 -1.55 -11.20
C GLN A 71 16.84 -1.90 -10.91
N PRO A 72 17.14 -2.64 -9.83
CA PRO A 72 16.20 -3.32 -8.91
C PRO A 72 15.63 -2.40 -7.83
N PHE A 73 14.43 -2.74 -7.32
CA PHE A 73 13.89 -2.12 -6.12
C PHE A 73 14.39 -2.85 -4.87
N LEU A 74 14.95 -2.10 -3.94
CA LEU A 74 15.37 -2.61 -2.63
C LEU A 74 14.17 -2.77 -1.70
N PHE A 75 13.22 -1.84 -1.81
CA PHE A 75 12.02 -1.81 -0.99
C PHE A 75 10.87 -1.13 -1.73
N ASP A 76 9.66 -1.59 -1.44
CA ASP A 76 8.43 -1.08 -2.03
C ASP A 76 7.27 -1.30 -1.07
N VAL A 77 6.76 -0.23 -0.50
CA VAL A 77 5.70 -0.30 0.51
C VAL A 77 4.74 0.87 0.43
N ARG A 78 3.49 0.61 0.83
CA ARG A 78 2.50 1.68 1.01
C ARG A 78 2.83 2.49 2.26
N VAL A 79 2.81 3.81 2.11
CA VAL A 79 3.14 4.76 3.18
C VAL A 79 2.17 5.93 3.20
N SER A 80 2.20 6.69 4.28
CA SER A 80 1.53 7.99 4.38
C SER A 80 2.58 9.07 4.62
N ILE A 81 2.62 10.09 3.78
CA ILE A 81 3.46 11.27 4.00
C ILE A 81 2.65 12.36 4.69
N VAL A 82 3.21 12.90 5.76
CA VAL A 82 2.65 14.05 6.46
C VAL A 82 3.15 15.32 5.80
N VAL A 83 2.25 16.06 5.17
CA VAL A 83 2.48 17.38 4.57
C VAL A 83 1.82 18.47 5.41
N LYS A 84 2.16 19.75 5.15
CA LYS A 84 1.61 20.88 5.92
C LYS A 84 0.08 20.90 5.98
N ASN A 85 -0.59 20.46 4.92
CA ASN A 85 -2.04 20.55 4.77
C ASN A 85 -2.77 19.21 4.97
N GLY A 86 -2.09 18.18 5.48
CA GLY A 86 -2.72 16.88 5.71
C GLY A 86 -1.79 15.69 5.55
N VAL A 87 -2.39 14.57 5.20
CA VAL A 87 -1.68 13.30 4.98
C VAL A 87 -1.96 12.83 3.56
N VAL A 88 -0.91 12.55 2.81
CA VAL A 88 -0.99 12.00 1.45
C VAL A 88 -0.59 10.54 1.49
N GLU A 89 -1.48 9.66 1.05
CA GLU A 89 -1.18 8.24 0.91
C GLU A 89 -0.49 7.96 -0.42
N GLY A 90 0.48 7.05 -0.38
CA GLY A 90 1.24 6.69 -1.57
C GLY A 90 2.08 5.44 -1.38
N PHE A 91 2.99 5.26 -2.31
CA PHE A 91 3.98 4.19 -2.27
C PHE A 91 5.38 4.78 -2.16
N PHE A 92 6.14 4.23 -1.25
CA PHE A 92 7.55 4.54 -1.08
C PHE A 92 8.36 3.42 -1.75
N ILE A 93 9.19 3.81 -2.71
CA ILE A 93 10.07 2.89 -3.44
C ILE A 93 11.49 3.33 -3.19
N LEU A 94 12.33 2.40 -2.78
CA LEU A 94 13.76 2.59 -2.60
C LEU A 94 14.51 1.81 -3.67
N THR A 95 15.46 2.49 -4.33
CA THR A 95 16.47 1.89 -5.20
C THR A 95 17.86 2.10 -4.59
N ASP A 96 18.91 1.64 -5.24
CA ASP A 96 20.27 1.88 -4.75
C ASP A 96 20.66 3.37 -4.75
N SER A 97 20.10 4.17 -5.66
CA SER A 97 20.50 5.58 -5.86
C SER A 97 19.45 6.61 -5.50
N SER A 98 18.18 6.21 -5.44
CA SER A 98 17.06 7.16 -5.28
C SER A 98 15.93 6.61 -4.44
N MET A 99 15.22 7.53 -3.79
CA MET A 99 13.94 7.28 -3.11
C MET A 99 12.83 7.91 -3.93
N TYR A 100 11.76 7.17 -4.17
CA TYR A 100 10.59 7.66 -4.88
C TYR A 100 9.37 7.60 -3.97
N PHE A 101 8.58 8.65 -4.01
CA PHE A 101 7.25 8.66 -3.41
C PHE A 101 6.21 8.92 -4.49
N LEU A 102 5.30 7.98 -4.66
CA LEU A 102 4.23 8.02 -5.65
C LEU A 102 2.89 8.14 -4.93
N ALA A 103 2.25 9.30 -5.02
CA ALA A 103 0.92 9.52 -4.45
C ALA A 103 -0.14 8.67 -5.18
N ILE A 104 -1.12 8.13 -4.45
CA ILE A 104 -2.13 7.23 -5.03
C ILE A 104 -3.12 7.99 -5.94
N ASN A 105 -3.46 9.22 -5.59
CA ASN A 105 -4.55 9.95 -6.24
C ASN A 105 -4.09 11.09 -7.14
N GLU A 106 -2.79 11.31 -7.31
CA GLU A 106 -2.28 12.44 -8.07
C GLU A 106 -1.19 11.97 -9.03
N GLU A 107 -1.45 12.14 -10.32
CA GLU A 107 -0.48 11.81 -11.37
C GLU A 107 0.77 12.73 -11.34
N THR A 108 0.72 13.82 -10.56
CA THR A 108 1.70 14.90 -10.56
C THR A 108 2.59 14.99 -9.34
N HIS A 109 2.35 14.25 -8.27
CA HIS A 109 3.11 14.34 -7.01
C HIS A 109 4.04 13.16 -6.79
N SER A 110 4.82 12.81 -7.79
CA SER A 110 5.98 11.93 -7.57
C SER A 110 7.13 12.77 -7.04
N LEU A 111 7.57 12.49 -5.85
CA LEU A 111 8.78 13.04 -5.28
C LEU A 111 9.92 12.04 -5.55
N GLU A 112 10.96 12.50 -6.22
CA GLU A 112 12.21 11.78 -6.39
C GLU A 112 13.29 12.48 -5.55
N LEU A 113 13.99 11.70 -4.74
CA LEU A 113 15.10 12.15 -3.92
C LEU A 113 16.32 11.34 -4.27
N SER A 114 17.34 12.00 -4.78
CA SER A 114 18.65 11.39 -4.95
C SER A 114 19.34 11.25 -3.58
N ARG A 115 20.37 10.41 -3.51
CA ARG A 115 21.16 10.28 -2.29
C ARG A 115 21.79 11.58 -1.85
N GLU A 116 22.15 12.44 -2.82
CA GLU A 116 22.78 13.75 -2.56
C GLU A 116 21.81 14.77 -1.95
N ASP A 117 20.50 14.59 -2.19
CA ASP A 117 19.45 15.45 -1.64
C ASP A 117 19.16 15.14 -0.16
N VAL A 118 19.50 13.94 0.30
CA VAL A 118 19.20 13.45 1.64
C VAL A 118 20.40 13.67 2.57
N LYS A 119 20.24 14.54 3.56
CA LYS A 119 21.27 14.84 4.56
C LYS A 119 21.31 13.80 5.68
N ALA A 120 20.15 13.37 6.14
CA ALA A 120 20.01 12.34 7.17
C ALA A 120 18.64 11.70 7.16
N VAL A 121 18.57 10.45 7.58
CA VAL A 121 17.31 9.76 7.88
C VAL A 121 17.32 9.37 9.35
N ARG A 122 16.26 9.69 10.09
CA ARG A 122 16.10 9.35 11.49
C ARG A 122 14.78 8.65 11.73
N LYS A 123 14.78 7.74 12.68
CA LYS A 123 13.57 7.13 13.18
C LYS A 123 12.85 8.11 14.11
N GLY A 124 11.58 8.33 13.83
CA GLY A 124 10.69 9.12 14.66
C GLY A 124 9.75 8.26 15.48
N GLU A 125 8.89 8.91 16.26
CA GLU A 125 7.82 8.24 17.00
C GLU A 125 6.70 7.76 16.06
N ASN A 126 5.84 6.85 16.57
CA ASN A 126 4.63 6.38 15.88
C ASN A 126 4.89 5.80 14.48
N TYR A 127 5.87 4.90 14.36
CA TYR A 127 6.23 4.23 13.10
C TYR A 127 6.53 5.22 11.97
N SER A 128 7.22 6.31 12.28
CA SER A 128 7.59 7.33 11.30
C SER A 128 9.08 7.34 11.01
N LEU A 129 9.41 7.66 9.74
CA LEU A 129 10.74 8.01 9.29
C LEU A 129 10.79 9.51 9.02
N HIS A 130 11.82 10.14 9.49
CA HIS A 130 12.10 11.55 9.27
C HIS A 130 13.27 11.66 8.28
N ILE A 131 12.98 12.11 7.07
CA ILE A 131 13.97 12.32 6.01
C ILE A 131 14.28 13.80 5.96
N PHE A 132 15.49 14.15 6.32
CA PHE A 132 15.98 15.52 6.30
C PHE A 132 16.63 15.79 4.95
N LEU A 133 16.06 16.75 4.23
CA LEU A 133 16.61 17.28 3.00
C LEU A 133 17.26 18.60 3.38
N ASN A 134 18.44 18.92 2.94
CA ASN A 134 19.09 20.18 3.25
C ASN A 134 18.67 20.80 4.61
N ASP A 135 19.04 21.98 4.98
CA ASP A 135 18.91 22.44 6.37
C ASP A 135 17.50 22.76 6.86
N THR A 136 16.47 22.75 5.98
CA THR A 136 15.14 23.27 6.35
C THR A 136 13.95 22.40 5.95
N GLN A 137 14.13 21.38 5.13
CA GLN A 137 13.02 20.54 4.68
C GLN A 137 13.03 19.20 5.37
N LEU A 138 11.89 18.84 5.96
CA LEU A 138 11.65 17.56 6.63
C LEU A 138 10.46 16.87 5.99
N ILE A 139 10.69 15.65 5.49
CA ILE A 139 9.64 14.76 5.03
C ILE A 139 9.39 13.72 6.11
N ARG A 140 8.15 13.61 6.56
CA ARG A 140 7.72 12.58 7.52
C ARG A 140 6.94 11.50 6.81
N VAL A 141 7.48 10.29 6.83
CA VAL A 141 6.87 9.10 6.21
C VAL A 141 6.38 8.19 7.33
N ARG A 142 5.10 7.84 7.34
CA ARG A 142 4.51 6.89 8.28
C ARG A 142 4.24 5.55 7.60
N THR A 143 4.72 4.48 8.22
CA THR A 143 4.50 3.12 7.72
C THR A 143 4.75 2.09 8.82
N PRO A 144 3.96 1.00 8.89
CA PRO A 144 4.25 -0.12 9.80
C PRO A 144 5.63 -0.76 9.56
N ALA A 145 6.14 -0.68 8.31
CA ALA A 145 7.46 -1.21 7.92
C ALA A 145 8.62 -0.25 8.23
N CYS A 146 8.44 0.76 9.10
CA CYS A 146 9.43 1.77 9.43
C CYS A 146 10.78 1.18 9.87
N GLU A 147 10.77 0.13 10.71
CA GLU A 147 11.97 -0.55 11.21
C GLU A 147 12.77 -1.18 10.07
N GLU A 148 12.09 -1.91 9.20
CA GLU A 148 12.69 -2.62 8.08
C GLU A 148 13.29 -1.65 7.07
N ILE A 149 12.55 -0.59 6.73
CA ILE A 149 13.03 0.47 5.84
C ILE A 149 14.26 1.15 6.44
N PHE A 150 14.22 1.51 7.72
CA PHE A 150 15.34 2.17 8.39
C PHE A 150 16.60 1.30 8.38
N LYS A 151 16.46 0.01 8.62
CA LYS A 151 17.57 -0.95 8.56
C LYS A 151 18.20 -0.98 7.17
N ILE A 152 17.39 -1.09 6.11
CA ILE A 152 17.88 -1.09 4.73
C ILE A 152 18.57 0.23 4.39
N LEU A 153 17.99 1.36 4.81
CA LEU A 153 18.58 2.69 4.59
C LEU A 153 19.94 2.83 5.30
N ALA A 154 20.06 2.34 6.54
CA ALA A 154 21.31 2.33 7.27
C ALA A 154 22.37 1.43 6.59
N GLU A 155 22.00 0.21 6.18
CA GLU A 155 22.88 -0.71 5.46
C GLU A 155 23.39 -0.12 4.13
N LYS A 156 22.58 0.69 3.47
CA LYS A 156 22.92 1.37 2.21
C LYS A 156 23.58 2.74 2.41
N GLY A 157 23.79 3.16 3.66
CA GLY A 157 24.47 4.41 3.99
C GLY A 157 23.66 5.69 3.72
N TRP A 158 22.32 5.61 3.84
CA TRP A 158 21.42 6.76 3.75
C TRP A 158 21.21 7.47 5.11
N CYS A 159 21.71 6.88 6.21
CA CYS A 159 21.59 7.36 7.59
C CYS A 159 22.92 7.91 8.10
#